data_ca32b3e99b33ca185a7b68f115f43c53
#
_entry.id   ca32b3e99b33ca185a7b68f115f43c53
#
_cell.length_a   1.000
_cell.length_b   1.000
_cell.length_c   1.000
_cell.angle_alpha   90.00
_cell.angle_beta   90.00
_cell.angle_gamma   90.00
#
_symmetry.space_group_name_H-M   'P 1'
#
loop_
_entity.id
_entity.type
_entity.pdbx_description
1 polymer ?
#
loop_
_entity_poly.entity_id
_entity_poly.type
_entity_poly.pdbx_seq_one_letter_code
_entity_poly.pdbx_strand_id
1 'polypeptide(L)'
;MKCSLPTAVRQLHTLLIALGYLMDLKLFILYRLIFQFYVQSLEWDYDGIHTGPANWSRIGPLCAGKQQSPIQIWPNDMKIALVPRDLSPFDFHNLDKLITDAVIENNGHSVQVGIPEKFNITVKGGPLECEYQLRQFHFHWAAVNDLGSEHTIGSSHYPLEAHFVHTCEVPINGSSSFVSRIAVLAVFFELVSDPSVPQITPLSSFASYIKQCTFKNDRHILKEDFEIQNFYPSDHNSYMFYKGSLTTPPCTEDVSWVLFTHPMPVTIDELNSFRELHANQRREGEKWLQRNFRPTQPLYGRQVLFVQQDLHSNKKSNDATTSDKCFLKIFIIFALLATYFNF
;
A
#
# COMPACT_ATOMS: atom_id res chain seq x y z
N MET A 1 -1.54 16.32 -8.05
CA MET A 1 -0.11 15.90 -8.20
C MET A 1 0.43 16.38 -9.54
N LYS A 2 1.44 17.26 -9.54
CA LYS A 2 2.14 17.65 -10.78
C LYS A 2 3.25 16.63 -10.98
N CYS A 3 3.04 15.69 -11.91
CA CYS A 3 4.07 14.78 -12.38
C CYS A 3 5.31 15.58 -12.80
N SER A 4 6.46 15.33 -12.17
CA SER A 4 7.72 15.96 -12.58
C SER A 4 8.21 15.28 -13.85
N LEU A 5 7.97 15.91 -14.98
CA LEU A 5 8.49 15.50 -16.28
C LEU A 5 10.03 15.42 -16.27
N PRO A 6 10.65 14.45 -17.00
CA PRO A 6 12.08 14.42 -17.21
C PRO A 6 12.62 15.79 -17.65
N THR A 7 13.81 16.16 -17.20
CA THR A 7 14.39 17.50 -17.39
C THR A 7 14.35 17.95 -18.86
N ALA A 8 14.61 17.05 -19.79
CA ALA A 8 14.53 17.32 -21.24
C ALA A 8 13.09 17.66 -21.69
N VAL A 9 12.09 16.99 -21.14
CA VAL A 9 10.67 17.26 -21.47
C VAL A 9 10.19 18.54 -20.79
N ARG A 10 10.71 18.89 -19.59
CA ARG A 10 10.47 20.21 -18.95
C ARG A 10 11.08 21.33 -19.76
N GLN A 11 12.30 21.18 -20.23
CA GLN A 11 12.96 22.19 -21.07
C GLN A 11 12.23 22.36 -22.39
N LEU A 12 11.82 21.27 -23.04
CA LEU A 12 11.02 21.32 -24.25
C LEU A 12 9.65 21.96 -24.02
N HIS A 13 8.99 21.62 -22.92
CA HIS A 13 7.70 22.20 -22.53
C HIS A 13 7.79 23.70 -22.22
N THR A 14 8.85 24.14 -21.53
CA THR A 14 9.09 25.57 -21.24
C THR A 14 9.45 26.34 -22.52
N LEU A 15 10.25 25.74 -23.40
CA LEU A 15 10.60 26.33 -24.71
C LEU A 15 9.36 26.45 -25.60
N LEU A 16 8.48 25.45 -25.61
CA LEU A 16 7.27 25.43 -26.44
C LEU A 16 6.17 26.34 -25.87
N ILE A 17 6.09 26.51 -24.55
CA ILE A 17 5.22 27.57 -23.97
C ILE A 17 5.72 28.95 -24.33
N ALA A 18 7.04 29.19 -24.32
CA ALA A 18 7.64 30.44 -24.72
C ALA A 18 7.46 30.72 -26.24
N LEU A 19 7.44 29.68 -27.07
CA LEU A 19 7.16 29.73 -28.51
C LEU A 19 5.66 29.71 -28.84
N GLY A 20 4.80 29.34 -27.90
CA GLY A 20 3.34 29.19 -28.07
C GLY A 20 2.60 30.49 -28.45
N TYR A 21 3.22 31.66 -28.23
CA TYR A 21 2.72 32.91 -28.73
C TYR A 21 2.94 33.11 -30.26
N LEU A 22 3.71 32.22 -30.89
CA LEU A 22 4.05 32.27 -32.31
C LEU A 22 3.66 31.00 -33.09
N MET A 23 3.08 30.00 -32.42
CA MET A 23 2.73 28.74 -33.08
C MET A 23 1.30 28.80 -33.66
N ASP A 24 1.16 28.35 -34.90
CA ASP A 24 -0.13 28.02 -35.51
C ASP A 24 -0.92 26.99 -34.63
N LEU A 25 -2.21 27.25 -34.47
CA LEU A 25 -3.14 26.40 -33.69
C LEU A 25 -3.04 24.91 -34.07
N LYS A 26 -2.76 24.61 -35.34
CA LYS A 26 -2.57 23.26 -35.83
C LYS A 26 -1.32 22.60 -35.24
N LEU A 27 -0.24 23.33 -35.12
CA LEU A 27 1.02 22.82 -34.52
C LEU A 27 0.86 22.60 -33.01
N PHE A 28 0.12 23.48 -32.34
CA PHE A 28 -0.21 23.32 -30.91
C PHE A 28 -1.12 22.11 -30.64
N ILE A 29 -2.12 21.89 -31.51
CA ILE A 29 -2.98 20.68 -31.42
C ILE A 29 -2.16 19.40 -31.68
N LEU A 30 -1.30 19.43 -32.72
CA LEU A 30 -0.43 18.30 -33.03
C LEU A 30 0.55 18.01 -31.89
N TYR A 31 1.15 19.05 -31.30
CA TYR A 31 1.99 18.90 -30.09
C TYR A 31 1.20 18.31 -28.91
N ARG A 32 -0.02 18.80 -28.65
CA ARG A 32 -0.90 18.26 -27.62
C ARG A 32 -1.21 16.77 -27.87
N LEU A 33 -1.52 16.42 -29.11
CA LEU A 33 -1.78 15.02 -29.51
C LEU A 33 -0.54 14.15 -29.36
N ILE A 34 0.63 14.61 -29.86
CA ILE A 34 1.90 13.87 -29.73
C ILE A 34 2.30 13.75 -28.25
N PHE A 35 2.15 14.82 -27.45
CA PHE A 35 2.43 14.81 -26.02
C PHE A 35 1.47 13.87 -25.28
N GLN A 36 0.18 13.91 -25.63
CA GLN A 36 -0.83 13.02 -25.06
C GLN A 36 -0.58 11.56 -25.45
N PHE A 37 -0.17 11.30 -26.71
CA PHE A 37 0.26 9.99 -27.18
C PHE A 37 1.53 9.52 -26.45
N TYR A 38 2.51 10.38 -26.25
CA TYR A 38 3.77 10.06 -25.56
C TYR A 38 3.55 9.81 -24.06
N VAL A 39 2.65 10.55 -23.42
CA VAL A 39 2.28 10.32 -22.00
C VAL A 39 1.41 9.06 -21.84
N GLN A 40 0.60 8.74 -22.85
CA GLN A 40 -0.25 7.55 -22.84
C GLN A 40 0.53 6.25 -23.14
N SER A 41 1.76 6.35 -23.65
CA SER A 41 2.60 5.20 -24.02
C SER A 41 3.50 4.65 -22.89
N LEU A 42 3.44 5.20 -21.69
CA LEU A 42 4.18 4.70 -20.52
C LEU A 42 3.29 3.78 -19.67
N GLU A 43 2.68 2.79 -20.33
CA GLU A 43 2.01 1.72 -19.61
C GLU A 43 3.05 0.88 -18.86
N TRP A 44 2.71 0.51 -17.64
CA TRP A 44 3.48 -0.40 -16.82
C TRP A 44 2.59 -1.55 -16.36
N ASP A 45 3.17 -2.68 -16.07
CA ASP A 45 2.51 -3.85 -15.50
C ASP A 45 3.47 -4.58 -14.54
N TYR A 46 3.06 -5.74 -14.04
CA TYR A 46 3.89 -6.54 -13.13
C TYR A 46 4.66 -7.66 -13.82
N ASP A 47 4.29 -8.06 -15.04
CA ASP A 47 4.78 -9.28 -15.69
C ASP A 47 5.47 -9.03 -17.04
N GLY A 48 5.31 -7.85 -17.61
CA GLY A 48 5.83 -7.51 -18.93
C GLY A 48 7.35 -7.41 -18.96
N ILE A 49 7.96 -7.98 -20.00
CA ILE A 49 9.43 -7.95 -20.18
C ILE A 49 9.95 -6.51 -20.26
N HIS A 50 9.18 -5.59 -20.81
CA HIS A 50 9.56 -4.18 -20.98
C HIS A 50 8.85 -3.22 -20.02
N THR A 51 7.72 -3.61 -19.49
CA THR A 51 6.79 -2.82 -18.68
C THR A 51 6.77 -3.23 -17.21
N GLY A 52 7.37 -4.37 -16.90
CA GLY A 52 7.44 -4.92 -15.54
C GLY A 52 8.49 -4.25 -14.64
N PRO A 53 8.51 -4.60 -13.34
CA PRO A 53 9.28 -3.94 -12.29
C PRO A 53 10.78 -3.75 -12.58
N ALA A 54 11.39 -4.68 -13.29
CA ALA A 54 12.80 -4.57 -13.69
C ALA A 54 13.11 -3.38 -14.62
N ASN A 55 12.09 -2.85 -15.28
CA ASN A 55 12.20 -1.73 -16.23
C ASN A 55 11.50 -0.45 -15.76
N TRP A 56 10.87 -0.44 -14.59
CA TRP A 56 10.15 0.73 -14.10
C TRP A 56 11.02 1.98 -13.96
N SER A 57 12.34 1.82 -13.75
CA SER A 57 13.28 2.95 -13.74
C SER A 57 13.33 3.71 -15.08
N ARG A 58 12.94 3.08 -16.19
CA ARG A 58 12.83 3.72 -17.52
C ARG A 58 11.53 4.49 -17.67
N ILE A 59 10.47 4.04 -16.98
CA ILE A 59 9.13 4.62 -16.99
C ILE A 59 9.04 5.78 -15.99
N GLY A 60 9.54 5.53 -14.76
CA GLY A 60 9.63 6.51 -13.68
C GLY A 60 11.05 6.56 -13.12
N PRO A 61 11.83 7.61 -13.39
CA PRO A 61 13.22 7.69 -12.92
C PRO A 61 13.38 7.55 -11.40
N LEU A 62 12.35 7.91 -10.61
CA LEU A 62 12.36 7.73 -9.17
C LEU A 62 12.36 6.26 -8.75
N CYS A 63 11.93 5.33 -9.64
CA CYS A 63 11.96 3.89 -9.36
C CYS A 63 13.39 3.31 -9.25
N ALA A 64 14.41 4.09 -9.64
CA ALA A 64 15.83 3.77 -9.42
C ALA A 64 16.38 4.40 -8.11
N GLY A 65 15.54 4.96 -7.26
CA GLY A 65 15.93 5.58 -6.00
C GLY A 65 16.46 4.59 -4.98
N LYS A 66 16.95 5.12 -3.86
CA LYS A 66 17.55 4.31 -2.78
C LYS A 66 16.66 4.12 -1.57
N GLN A 67 15.48 4.74 -1.57
CA GLN A 67 14.49 4.60 -0.50
C GLN A 67 13.23 3.90 -1.02
N GLN A 68 13.41 2.87 -1.81
CA GLN A 68 12.32 2.19 -2.50
C GLN A 68 11.58 1.19 -1.60
N SER A 69 10.32 0.94 -1.94
CA SER A 69 9.41 -0.05 -1.34
C SER A 69 8.92 -1.03 -2.42
N PRO A 70 8.44 -2.24 -2.02
CA PRO A 70 8.46 -2.79 -0.66
C PRO A 70 9.87 -3.23 -0.22
N ILE A 71 10.00 -3.69 1.04
CA ILE A 71 11.26 -4.20 1.58
C ILE A 71 11.09 -5.61 2.16
N GLN A 72 12.16 -6.36 2.20
CA GLN A 72 12.29 -7.58 2.99
C GLN A 72 12.78 -7.18 4.39
N ILE A 73 12.09 -7.65 5.43
CA ILE A 73 12.36 -7.30 6.82
C ILE A 73 12.90 -8.54 7.55
N TRP A 74 14.16 -8.49 7.94
CA TRP A 74 14.75 -9.51 8.79
C TRP A 74 14.70 -9.07 10.26
N PRO A 75 14.52 -9.99 11.22
CA PRO A 75 14.58 -9.66 12.64
C PRO A 75 15.85 -8.91 13.05
N ASN A 76 16.98 -9.22 12.43
CA ASN A 76 18.28 -8.58 12.70
C ASN A 76 18.38 -7.16 12.12
N ASP A 77 17.56 -6.80 11.15
CA ASP A 77 17.51 -5.46 10.56
C ASP A 77 16.62 -4.51 11.37
N MET A 78 15.80 -5.08 12.24
CA MET A 78 14.92 -4.31 13.11
C MET A 78 15.68 -3.71 14.27
N LYS A 79 15.69 -2.39 14.39
CA LYS A 79 15.95 -1.77 15.67
C LYS A 79 14.69 -1.84 16.49
N ILE A 80 14.72 -2.64 17.54
CA ILE A 80 13.69 -2.58 18.57
C ILE A 80 13.78 -1.17 19.15
N ALA A 81 12.92 -0.30 18.69
CA ALA A 81 12.61 0.88 19.42
C ALA A 81 11.80 0.37 20.62
N LEU A 82 12.48 0.07 21.73
CA LEU A 82 11.85 0.24 23.03
C LEU A 82 11.23 1.62 22.93
N VAL A 83 9.91 1.68 22.83
CA VAL A 83 9.14 2.88 22.49
C VAL A 83 9.87 4.10 23.05
N PRO A 84 10.39 5.00 22.22
CA PRO A 84 10.86 6.26 22.77
C PRO A 84 9.68 6.74 23.62
N ARG A 85 9.92 7.10 24.88
CA ARG A 85 8.87 7.64 25.78
C ARG A 85 8.08 8.79 25.15
N ASP A 86 8.53 9.22 23.98
CA ASP A 86 8.08 10.37 23.21
C ASP A 86 7.18 10.00 22.01
N LEU A 87 7.01 8.71 21.64
CA LEU A 87 6.02 8.33 20.61
C LEU A 87 4.64 8.23 21.27
N SER A 88 3.75 9.16 20.91
CA SER A 88 2.33 9.03 21.27
C SER A 88 1.73 7.80 20.59
N PRO A 89 0.70 7.14 21.16
CA PRO A 89 -0.10 6.16 20.44
C PRO A 89 -0.68 6.74 19.15
N PHE A 90 -1.04 5.87 18.20
CA PHE A 90 -1.87 6.32 17.10
C PHE A 90 -3.22 6.84 17.62
N ASP A 91 -3.63 7.97 17.09
CA ASP A 91 -4.94 8.58 17.32
C ASP A 91 -5.70 8.54 15.99
N PHE A 92 -6.64 7.61 15.91
CA PHE A 92 -7.52 7.44 14.77
C PHE A 92 -8.82 8.22 14.99
N HIS A 93 -9.24 8.92 13.97
CA HIS A 93 -10.50 9.66 13.99
C HIS A 93 -11.46 9.10 12.96
N ASN A 94 -12.73 8.91 13.35
CA ASN A 94 -13.81 8.41 12.50
C ASN A 94 -13.59 7.02 11.88
N LEU A 95 -12.73 6.18 12.47
CA LEU A 95 -12.42 4.85 11.96
C LEU A 95 -13.64 3.90 12.02
N ASP A 96 -14.54 4.16 12.96
CA ASP A 96 -15.80 3.45 13.25
C ASP A 96 -17.01 4.00 12.49
N LYS A 97 -16.81 5.02 11.64
CA LYS A 97 -17.92 5.55 10.84
C LYS A 97 -18.34 4.55 9.76
N LEU A 98 -19.63 4.38 9.62
CA LEU A 98 -20.24 3.68 8.49
C LEU A 98 -20.00 4.48 7.21
N ILE A 99 -19.25 3.90 6.29
CA ILE A 99 -18.90 4.49 5.00
C ILE A 99 -19.95 4.11 3.98
N THR A 100 -20.53 5.11 3.34
CA THR A 100 -21.48 4.99 2.25
C THR A 100 -20.89 5.56 0.96
N ASP A 101 -21.40 5.16 -0.18
CA ASP A 101 -21.02 5.70 -1.49
C ASP A 101 -19.53 5.56 -1.84
N ALA A 102 -18.80 4.67 -1.17
CA ALA A 102 -17.45 4.34 -1.58
C ALA A 102 -17.47 3.68 -2.95
N VAL A 103 -16.41 3.89 -3.72
CA VAL A 103 -16.29 3.36 -5.07
C VAL A 103 -15.21 2.31 -5.09
N ILE A 104 -15.57 1.09 -5.48
CA ILE A 104 -14.62 0.02 -5.81
C ILE A 104 -14.37 -0.01 -7.31
N GLU A 105 -13.11 -0.16 -7.71
CA GLU A 105 -12.74 -0.26 -9.12
C GLU A 105 -11.56 -1.20 -9.32
N ASN A 106 -11.54 -1.87 -10.46
CA ASN A 106 -10.36 -2.55 -10.99
C ASN A 106 -9.63 -1.57 -11.92
N ASN A 107 -8.49 -1.05 -11.46
CA ASN A 107 -7.70 -0.08 -12.24
C ASN A 107 -6.72 -0.75 -13.24
N GLY A 108 -6.75 -2.09 -13.36
CA GLY A 108 -5.88 -2.90 -14.20
C GLY A 108 -4.57 -3.31 -13.51
N HIS A 109 -4.31 -2.81 -12.29
CA HIS A 109 -3.14 -3.13 -11.47
C HIS A 109 -3.53 -3.66 -10.09
N SER A 110 -4.71 -3.28 -9.61
CA SER A 110 -5.28 -3.71 -8.35
C SER A 110 -6.78 -3.44 -8.32
N VAL A 111 -7.45 -3.99 -7.31
CA VAL A 111 -8.76 -3.49 -6.86
C VAL A 111 -8.53 -2.42 -5.83
N GLN A 112 -9.11 -1.26 -6.06
CA GLN A 112 -9.01 -0.08 -5.22
C GLN A 112 -10.39 0.39 -4.74
N VAL A 113 -10.47 0.79 -3.48
CA VAL A 113 -11.66 1.40 -2.89
C VAL A 113 -11.36 2.84 -2.51
N GLY A 114 -12.00 3.77 -3.21
CA GLY A 114 -11.90 5.21 -2.93
C GLY A 114 -12.81 5.61 -1.77
N ILE A 115 -12.27 6.35 -0.81
CA ILE A 115 -13.02 6.81 0.36
C ILE A 115 -13.46 8.26 0.15
N PRO A 116 -14.77 8.56 0.20
CA PRO A 116 -15.25 9.93 0.06
C PRO A 116 -14.73 10.83 1.18
N GLU A 117 -14.22 12.00 0.83
CA GLU A 117 -13.61 12.96 1.77
C GLU A 117 -14.55 13.41 2.90
N LYS A 118 -15.86 13.37 2.68
CA LYS A 118 -16.89 13.73 3.68
C LYS A 118 -16.80 12.93 4.98
N PHE A 119 -16.22 11.73 4.96
CA PHE A 119 -16.06 10.89 6.15
C PHE A 119 -14.92 11.34 7.04
N ASN A 120 -13.95 12.08 6.52
CA ASN A 120 -12.82 12.66 7.24
C ASN A 120 -12.16 11.64 8.19
N ILE A 121 -11.79 10.48 7.63
CA ILE A 121 -11.08 9.43 8.37
C ILE A 121 -9.62 9.83 8.44
N THR A 122 -9.09 10.04 9.64
CA THR A 122 -7.72 10.50 9.81
C THR A 122 -6.96 9.68 10.83
N VAL A 123 -5.63 9.74 10.73
CA VAL A 123 -4.68 9.15 11.67
C VAL A 123 -3.53 10.11 11.94
N LYS A 124 -3.12 10.22 13.21
CA LYS A 124 -1.93 10.94 13.66
C LYS A 124 -1.25 10.18 14.81
N GLY A 125 -0.13 10.66 15.27
CA GLY A 125 0.63 10.02 16.36
C GLY A 125 1.59 8.95 15.84
N GLY A 126 2.11 8.11 16.73
CA GLY A 126 3.21 7.22 16.39
C GLY A 126 4.35 7.99 15.74
N PRO A 127 4.96 7.45 14.67
CA PRO A 127 6.03 8.11 13.92
C PRO A 127 5.53 9.06 12.82
N LEU A 128 4.23 9.35 12.77
CA LEU A 128 3.63 10.19 11.73
C LEU A 128 3.87 11.68 12.02
N GLU A 129 4.22 12.44 10.98
CA GLU A 129 4.66 13.84 11.09
C GLU A 129 3.50 14.83 11.09
N CYS A 130 2.31 14.44 10.68
CA CYS A 130 1.11 15.26 10.61
C CYS A 130 -0.15 14.41 10.78
N GLU A 131 -1.32 15.02 10.74
CA GLU A 131 -2.60 14.32 10.66
C GLU A 131 -2.88 13.94 9.20
N TYR A 132 -2.89 12.64 8.93
CA TYR A 132 -3.05 12.07 7.58
C TYR A 132 -4.49 11.64 7.35
N GLN A 133 -5.07 12.05 6.24
CA GLN A 133 -6.42 11.69 5.81
C GLN A 133 -6.40 10.49 4.87
N LEU A 134 -7.21 9.47 5.15
CA LEU A 134 -7.41 8.30 4.29
C LEU A 134 -8.05 8.73 2.95
N ARG A 135 -7.45 8.29 1.86
CA ARG A 135 -7.91 8.56 0.49
C ARG A 135 -8.48 7.33 -0.19
N GLN A 136 -7.80 6.21 -0.07
CA GLN A 136 -8.19 4.95 -0.69
C GLN A 136 -7.45 3.78 -0.02
N PHE A 137 -7.93 2.57 -0.25
CA PHE A 137 -7.17 1.37 0.01
C PHE A 137 -7.23 0.41 -1.19
N HIS A 138 -6.21 -0.43 -1.33
CA HIS A 138 -6.08 -1.40 -2.41
C HIS A 138 -5.31 -2.63 -1.94
N PHE A 139 -5.26 -3.66 -2.79
CA PHE A 139 -4.77 -4.97 -2.40
C PHE A 139 -3.69 -5.50 -3.34
N HIS A 140 -2.81 -6.33 -2.77
CA HIS A 140 -1.77 -7.07 -3.47
C HIS A 140 -1.91 -8.56 -3.17
N TRP A 141 -1.87 -9.39 -4.22
CA TRP A 141 -2.07 -10.83 -4.14
C TRP A 141 -1.27 -11.59 -5.19
N ALA A 142 -1.33 -12.95 -5.12
CA ALA A 142 -0.79 -13.84 -6.12
C ALA A 142 -1.72 -15.03 -6.41
N ALA A 143 -1.38 -15.78 -7.46
CA ALA A 143 -2.12 -16.99 -7.85
C ALA A 143 -2.00 -18.13 -6.83
N VAL A 144 -0.98 -18.09 -5.96
CA VAL A 144 -0.67 -19.14 -4.97
C VAL A 144 -0.78 -18.58 -3.55
N ASN A 145 -0.92 -19.47 -2.55
CA ASN A 145 -1.24 -19.07 -1.18
C ASN A 145 -0.03 -18.60 -0.36
N ASP A 146 1.16 -18.94 -0.79
CA ASP A 146 2.43 -18.60 -0.13
C ASP A 146 3.12 -17.36 -0.72
N LEU A 147 2.44 -16.68 -1.65
CA LEU A 147 2.85 -15.41 -2.25
C LEU A 147 1.65 -14.46 -2.28
N GLY A 148 1.94 -13.17 -2.37
CA GLY A 148 0.89 -12.14 -2.53
C GLY A 148 1.26 -10.81 -1.92
N SER A 149 1.77 -10.80 -0.69
CA SER A 149 2.20 -9.56 -0.04
C SER A 149 3.38 -8.92 -0.76
N GLU A 150 3.45 -7.61 -0.73
CA GLU A 150 4.60 -6.83 -1.22
C GLU A 150 5.76 -6.87 -0.24
N HIS A 151 5.48 -6.65 1.05
CA HIS A 151 6.48 -6.79 2.10
C HIS A 151 6.63 -8.26 2.49
N THR A 152 7.86 -8.63 2.90
CA THR A 152 8.17 -9.97 3.41
C THR A 152 8.75 -9.89 4.82
N ILE A 153 8.37 -10.85 5.65
CA ILE A 153 8.95 -11.04 6.98
C ILE A 153 9.88 -12.27 6.91
N GLY A 154 11.18 -12.03 7.05
CA GLY A 154 12.16 -13.02 6.64
C GLY A 154 12.03 -13.30 5.14
N SER A 155 11.92 -14.57 4.76
CA SER A 155 11.70 -15.00 3.37
C SER A 155 10.22 -15.26 3.03
N SER A 156 9.30 -15.02 3.97
CA SER A 156 7.90 -15.43 3.82
C SER A 156 7.03 -14.26 3.37
N HIS A 157 6.13 -14.54 2.43
CA HIS A 157 5.02 -13.67 2.05
C HIS A 157 3.75 -14.09 2.77
N TYR A 158 2.82 -13.16 2.86
CA TYR A 158 1.41 -13.41 3.14
C TYR A 158 0.63 -13.55 1.84
N PRO A 159 -0.51 -14.27 1.82
CA PRO A 159 -1.32 -14.45 0.60
C PRO A 159 -1.94 -13.15 0.08
N LEU A 160 -2.13 -12.15 0.96
CA LEU A 160 -2.74 -10.87 0.62
C LEU A 160 -2.17 -9.78 1.52
N GLU A 161 -1.99 -8.58 0.96
CA GLU A 161 -1.62 -7.36 1.69
C GLU A 161 -2.52 -6.21 1.25
N ALA A 162 -3.08 -5.46 2.20
CA ALA A 162 -3.84 -4.25 1.92
C ALA A 162 -3.05 -3.01 2.29
N HIS A 163 -3.12 -1.98 1.44
CA HIS A 163 -2.48 -0.69 1.62
C HIS A 163 -3.52 0.41 1.78
N PHE A 164 -3.56 1.04 2.95
CA PHE A 164 -4.41 2.18 3.26
C PHE A 164 -3.62 3.46 3.05
N VAL A 165 -3.88 4.14 1.94
CA VAL A 165 -3.12 5.31 1.50
C VAL A 165 -3.74 6.58 2.08
N HIS A 166 -2.92 7.29 2.85
CA HIS A 166 -3.30 8.53 3.50
C HIS A 166 -2.43 9.69 2.98
N THR A 167 -2.98 10.90 2.97
CA THR A 167 -2.25 12.11 2.60
C THR A 167 -2.42 13.21 3.64
N CYS A 168 -1.39 14.04 3.76
CA CYS A 168 -1.37 15.23 4.57
C CYS A 168 -0.74 16.38 3.78
N GLU A 169 -1.34 17.56 3.83
CA GLU A 169 -0.82 18.76 3.18
C GLU A 169 -0.04 19.59 4.20
N VAL A 170 1.26 19.76 3.97
CA VAL A 170 2.15 20.54 4.84
C VAL A 170 2.53 21.85 4.16
N PRO A 171 2.34 23.01 4.81
CA PRO A 171 2.73 24.29 4.22
C PRO A 171 4.25 24.36 4.03
N ILE A 172 4.67 24.91 2.91
CA ILE A 172 6.08 25.19 2.65
C ILE A 172 6.43 26.53 3.28
N ASN A 173 7.40 26.53 4.21
CA ASN A 173 7.82 27.76 4.89
C ASN A 173 8.15 28.89 3.90
N GLY A 174 7.52 30.05 4.13
CA GLY A 174 7.71 31.23 3.29
C GLY A 174 6.98 31.21 1.94
N SER A 175 6.06 30.26 1.73
CA SER A 175 5.25 30.15 0.52
C SER A 175 3.78 29.92 0.85
N SER A 176 2.89 30.30 -0.05
CA SER A 176 1.47 29.91 -0.03
C SER A 176 1.23 28.49 -0.59
N SER A 177 2.31 27.77 -0.94
CA SER A 177 2.25 26.44 -1.51
C SER A 177 2.30 25.37 -0.41
N PHE A 178 1.76 24.19 -0.72
CA PHE A 178 1.77 23.00 0.14
C PHE A 178 2.53 21.87 -0.54
N VAL A 179 3.15 20.99 0.27
CA VAL A 179 3.67 19.71 -0.17
C VAL A 179 2.79 18.61 0.40
N SER A 180 2.36 17.69 -0.47
CA SER A 180 1.60 16.52 -0.04
C SER A 180 2.56 15.45 0.46
N ARG A 181 2.38 15.02 1.71
CA ARG A 181 3.07 13.88 2.30
C ARG A 181 2.17 12.66 2.25
N ILE A 182 2.78 11.49 2.14
CA ILE A 182 2.05 10.21 2.03
C ILE A 182 2.44 9.32 3.20
N ALA A 183 1.42 8.72 3.82
CA ALA A 183 1.59 7.61 4.73
C ALA A 183 0.77 6.42 4.24
N VAL A 184 1.34 5.23 4.31
CA VAL A 184 0.65 3.99 3.98
C VAL A 184 0.66 3.08 5.20
N LEU A 185 -0.54 2.70 5.65
CA LEU A 185 -0.74 1.70 6.67
C LEU A 185 -0.99 0.37 5.95
N ALA A 186 -0.11 -0.61 6.18
CA ALA A 186 -0.18 -1.92 5.55
C ALA A 186 -0.70 -2.96 6.53
N VAL A 187 -1.63 -3.78 6.06
CA VAL A 187 -2.23 -4.89 6.79
C VAL A 187 -1.99 -6.18 6.01
N PHE A 188 -1.36 -7.13 6.65
CA PHE A 188 -1.20 -8.48 6.13
C PHE A 188 -2.45 -9.30 6.38
N PHE A 189 -2.70 -10.27 5.51
CA PHE A 189 -3.77 -11.24 5.69
C PHE A 189 -3.21 -12.65 5.66
N GLU A 190 -3.75 -13.50 6.50
CA GLU A 190 -3.41 -14.91 6.54
C GLU A 190 -4.63 -15.79 6.27
N LEU A 191 -4.42 -16.94 5.64
CA LEU A 191 -5.51 -17.87 5.38
C LEU A 191 -6.04 -18.45 6.68
N VAL A 192 -7.36 -18.49 6.77
CA VAL A 192 -8.07 -19.16 7.86
C VAL A 192 -7.66 -20.62 7.88
N SER A 193 -7.17 -21.11 9.02
CA SER A 193 -6.64 -22.45 9.18
C SER A 193 -7.70 -23.55 9.15
N ASP A 194 -8.94 -23.25 9.54
CA ASP A 194 -10.06 -24.19 9.54
C ASP A 194 -11.22 -23.61 8.71
N PRO A 195 -11.37 -24.03 7.45
CA PRO A 195 -12.44 -23.55 6.58
C PRO A 195 -13.83 -24.05 6.99
N SER A 196 -13.94 -25.01 7.91
CA SER A 196 -15.23 -25.52 8.41
C SER A 196 -15.87 -24.59 9.44
N VAL A 197 -15.10 -23.69 10.04
CA VAL A 197 -15.59 -22.70 11.00
C VAL A 197 -15.99 -21.44 10.24
N PRO A 198 -17.28 -21.05 10.21
CA PRO A 198 -17.71 -19.82 9.60
C PRO A 198 -16.97 -18.65 10.24
N GLN A 199 -16.20 -17.93 9.45
CA GLN A 199 -15.45 -16.75 9.91
C GLN A 199 -15.98 -15.51 9.21
N ILE A 200 -16.33 -14.52 9.99
CA ILE A 200 -16.58 -13.18 9.46
C ILE A 200 -15.20 -12.52 9.32
N THR A 201 -14.79 -12.29 8.08
CA THR A 201 -13.55 -11.60 7.76
C THR A 201 -13.85 -10.16 7.35
N PRO A 202 -12.87 -9.27 7.34
CA PRO A 202 -13.04 -7.92 6.81
C PRO A 202 -13.52 -7.88 5.36
N LEU A 203 -13.25 -8.95 4.60
CA LEU A 203 -13.54 -9.05 3.17
C LEU A 203 -14.90 -9.68 2.86
N SER A 204 -15.62 -10.21 3.83
CA SER A 204 -16.87 -10.95 3.61
C SER A 204 -17.93 -10.13 2.89
N SER A 205 -18.04 -8.83 3.19
CA SER A 205 -18.94 -7.91 2.48
C SER A 205 -18.40 -7.45 1.12
N PHE A 206 -17.08 -7.57 0.88
CA PHE A 206 -16.42 -7.08 -0.33
C PHE A 206 -16.29 -8.11 -1.44
N ALA A 207 -16.27 -9.41 -1.13
CA ALA A 207 -16.01 -10.47 -2.09
C ALA A 207 -16.96 -10.43 -3.31
N SER A 208 -18.25 -10.11 -3.09
CA SER A 208 -19.22 -9.98 -4.16
C SER A 208 -18.94 -8.80 -5.09
N TYR A 209 -18.46 -7.68 -4.55
CA TYR A 209 -18.10 -6.50 -5.33
C TYR A 209 -16.77 -6.68 -6.08
N ILE A 210 -15.81 -7.37 -5.47
CA ILE A 210 -14.55 -7.74 -6.14
C ILE A 210 -14.86 -8.54 -7.40
N LYS A 211 -15.73 -9.55 -7.32
CA LYS A 211 -16.16 -10.37 -8.47
C LYS A 211 -16.88 -9.56 -9.56
N GLN A 212 -17.53 -8.44 -9.21
CA GLN A 212 -18.16 -7.56 -10.19
C GLN A 212 -17.13 -6.65 -10.91
N CYS A 213 -15.94 -6.43 -10.32
CA CYS A 213 -14.85 -5.66 -10.93
C CYS A 213 -13.88 -6.53 -11.75
N THR A 214 -14.41 -7.46 -12.56
CA THR A 214 -13.64 -8.50 -13.26
C THR A 214 -12.58 -7.92 -14.20
N PHE A 215 -12.89 -6.85 -14.93
CA PHE A 215 -12.01 -6.29 -15.96
C PHE A 215 -11.55 -4.88 -15.58
N LYS A 216 -10.41 -4.47 -16.14
CA LYS A 216 -9.89 -3.09 -16.00
C LYS A 216 -11.00 -2.09 -16.36
N ASN A 217 -11.18 -1.08 -15.51
CA ASN A 217 -12.18 -0.02 -15.54
C ASN A 217 -13.61 -0.47 -15.13
N ASP A 218 -13.84 -1.74 -14.76
CA ASP A 218 -15.06 -2.09 -14.05
C ASP A 218 -15.09 -1.33 -12.70
N ARG A 219 -16.23 -0.68 -12.44
CA ARG A 219 -16.38 0.23 -11.31
C ARG A 219 -17.79 0.17 -10.75
N HIS A 220 -17.90 0.10 -9.42
CA HIS A 220 -19.18 0.01 -8.73
C HIS A 220 -19.21 0.90 -7.50
N ILE A 221 -20.38 1.45 -7.18
CA ILE A 221 -20.63 2.08 -5.89
C ILE A 221 -21.02 0.98 -4.90
N LEU A 222 -20.34 0.92 -3.76
CA LEU A 222 -20.69 -0.01 -2.70
C LEU A 222 -22.03 0.41 -2.10
N LYS A 223 -22.97 -0.53 -2.10
CA LYS A 223 -24.33 -0.33 -1.55
C LYS A 223 -24.44 -0.70 -0.08
N GLU A 224 -23.52 -1.56 0.37
CA GLU A 224 -23.44 -1.98 1.75
C GLU A 224 -22.47 -1.05 2.48
N ASP A 225 -22.90 -0.60 3.66
CA ASP A 225 -22.08 0.23 4.51
C ASP A 225 -21.01 -0.61 5.19
N PHE A 226 -19.83 -0.05 5.40
CA PHE A 226 -18.73 -0.71 6.07
C PHE A 226 -17.95 0.28 6.94
N GLU A 227 -17.18 -0.26 7.86
CA GLU A 227 -16.29 0.50 8.74
C GLU A 227 -14.83 0.15 8.43
N ILE A 228 -13.98 1.15 8.33
CA ILE A 228 -12.54 0.94 8.09
C ILE A 228 -11.88 0.19 9.25
N GLN A 229 -12.33 0.39 10.48
CA GLN A 229 -11.77 -0.30 11.63
C GLN A 229 -11.77 -1.82 11.51
N ASN A 230 -12.71 -2.39 10.75
CA ASN A 230 -12.81 -3.83 10.57
C ASN A 230 -11.65 -4.42 9.75
N PHE A 231 -10.90 -3.58 9.00
CA PHE A 231 -9.74 -3.99 8.22
C PHE A 231 -8.43 -3.90 9.00
N TYR A 232 -8.42 -3.26 10.16
CA TYR A 232 -7.23 -3.15 10.99
C TYR A 232 -7.23 -4.20 12.09
N PRO A 233 -6.06 -4.72 12.49
CA PRO A 233 -5.97 -5.55 13.69
C PRO A 233 -6.41 -4.73 14.91
N SER A 234 -6.95 -5.39 15.93
CA SER A 234 -7.39 -4.72 17.17
C SER A 234 -6.23 -4.08 17.95
N ASP A 235 -5.02 -4.62 17.81
CA ASP A 235 -3.80 -4.03 18.37
C ASP A 235 -3.11 -3.13 17.34
N HIS A 236 -3.31 -1.82 17.49
CA HIS A 236 -2.63 -0.80 16.70
C HIS A 236 -1.24 -0.42 17.27
N ASN A 237 -0.82 -1.00 18.40
CA ASN A 237 0.40 -0.61 19.10
C ASN A 237 1.60 -1.49 18.72
N SER A 238 1.37 -2.54 17.93
CA SER A 238 2.41 -3.43 17.43
C SER A 238 2.57 -3.28 15.92
N TYR A 239 3.64 -2.59 15.53
CA TYR A 239 3.88 -2.29 14.11
C TYR A 239 5.36 -2.11 13.79
N MET A 240 5.69 -2.23 12.52
CA MET A 240 6.98 -1.85 11.96
C MET A 240 6.84 -0.53 11.21
N PHE A 241 7.86 0.32 11.28
CA PHE A 241 7.88 1.62 10.60
C PHE A 241 9.19 1.82 9.85
N TYR A 242 9.08 2.36 8.63
CA TYR A 242 10.23 2.81 7.86
C TYR A 242 9.85 3.91 6.85
N LYS A 243 10.83 4.67 6.35
CA LYS A 243 10.65 5.59 5.22
C LYS A 243 10.96 4.87 3.93
N GLY A 244 10.02 4.92 2.99
CA GLY A 244 10.10 4.23 1.71
C GLY A 244 9.52 5.02 0.54
N SER A 245 8.91 4.31 -0.40
CA SER A 245 8.32 4.89 -1.61
C SER A 245 6.92 4.34 -1.88
N LEU A 246 6.24 4.89 -2.87
CA LEU A 246 5.17 4.18 -3.54
C LEU A 246 5.74 2.91 -4.20
N THR A 247 4.98 1.81 -4.16
CA THR A 247 5.38 0.51 -4.72
C THR A 247 5.08 0.38 -6.21
N THR A 248 4.48 1.41 -6.81
CA THR A 248 4.17 1.48 -8.24
C THR A 248 4.73 2.76 -8.85
N PRO A 249 4.99 2.81 -10.17
CA PRO A 249 5.37 4.05 -10.82
C PRO A 249 4.41 5.21 -10.50
N PRO A 250 4.93 6.39 -10.17
CA PRO A 250 6.31 6.86 -10.35
C PRO A 250 7.29 6.55 -9.20
N CYS A 251 6.97 5.66 -8.26
CA CYS A 251 7.82 5.22 -7.14
C CYS A 251 8.33 6.40 -6.28
N THR A 252 7.48 7.38 -6.04
CA THR A 252 7.80 8.58 -5.25
C THR A 252 8.28 8.18 -3.86
N GLU A 253 9.45 8.68 -3.45
CA GLU A 253 10.05 8.44 -2.13
C GLU A 253 9.47 9.37 -1.05
N ASP A 254 9.96 9.26 0.19
CA ASP A 254 9.48 9.94 1.40
C ASP A 254 8.06 9.52 1.82
N VAL A 255 7.72 8.26 1.58
CA VAL A 255 6.48 7.66 2.08
C VAL A 255 6.72 7.06 3.46
N SER A 256 5.87 7.42 4.42
CA SER A 256 5.85 6.82 5.76
C SER A 256 5.10 5.49 5.72
N TRP A 257 5.80 4.38 5.94
CA TRP A 257 5.23 3.04 5.99
C TRP A 257 5.03 2.58 7.43
N VAL A 258 3.80 2.19 7.74
CA VAL A 258 3.42 1.52 8.99
C VAL A 258 2.88 0.14 8.61
N LEU A 259 3.54 -0.92 9.06
CA LEU A 259 3.13 -2.29 8.81
C LEU A 259 2.65 -2.90 10.12
N PHE A 260 1.37 -3.20 10.25
CA PHE A 260 0.85 -3.88 11.44
C PHE A 260 1.35 -5.33 11.48
N THR A 261 1.72 -5.78 12.69
CA THR A 261 2.35 -7.09 12.86
C THR A 261 1.34 -8.24 12.99
N HIS A 262 0.10 -7.93 13.32
CA HIS A 262 -0.96 -8.93 13.45
C HIS A 262 -1.72 -9.03 12.13
N PRO A 263 -1.67 -10.18 11.44
CA PRO A 263 -2.41 -10.36 10.21
C PRO A 263 -3.91 -10.47 10.48
N MET A 264 -4.71 -10.08 9.50
CA MET A 264 -6.16 -10.24 9.49
C MET A 264 -6.54 -11.54 8.77
N PRO A 265 -7.66 -12.18 9.11
CA PRO A 265 -8.07 -13.41 8.46
C PRO A 265 -8.58 -13.16 7.04
N VAL A 266 -8.31 -14.08 6.12
CA VAL A 266 -8.90 -14.19 4.79
C VAL A 266 -9.27 -15.64 4.49
N THR A 267 -10.42 -15.88 3.89
CA THR A 267 -10.82 -17.19 3.41
C THR A 267 -10.26 -17.46 2.01
N ILE A 268 -10.18 -18.75 1.64
CA ILE A 268 -9.72 -19.13 0.30
C ILE A 268 -10.67 -18.63 -0.79
N ASP A 269 -11.99 -18.57 -0.53
CA ASP A 269 -12.99 -18.09 -1.50
C ASP A 269 -12.88 -16.57 -1.73
N GLU A 270 -12.59 -15.80 -0.67
CA GLU A 270 -12.32 -14.37 -0.77
C GLU A 270 -11.03 -14.12 -1.56
N LEU A 271 -9.96 -14.86 -1.27
CA LEU A 271 -8.70 -14.74 -2.00
C LEU A 271 -8.86 -15.11 -3.48
N ASN A 272 -9.66 -16.15 -3.79
CA ASN A 272 -9.95 -16.53 -5.17
C ASN A 272 -10.73 -15.45 -5.92
N SER A 273 -11.53 -14.63 -5.23
CA SER A 273 -12.22 -13.50 -5.87
C SER A 273 -11.25 -12.49 -6.50
N PHE A 274 -10.08 -12.28 -5.90
CA PHE A 274 -9.02 -11.44 -6.49
C PHE A 274 -8.32 -12.13 -7.66
N ARG A 275 -8.14 -13.45 -7.61
CA ARG A 275 -7.46 -14.24 -8.64
C ARG A 275 -8.25 -14.36 -9.95
N GLU A 276 -9.55 -14.08 -9.89
CA GLU A 276 -10.46 -14.08 -11.06
C GLU A 276 -10.47 -12.74 -11.80
N LEU A 277 -9.62 -11.77 -11.42
CA LEU A 277 -9.59 -10.45 -12.02
C LEU A 277 -8.65 -10.39 -13.23
N HIS A 278 -8.95 -9.48 -14.15
CA HIS A 278 -8.17 -9.22 -15.35
C HIS A 278 -7.47 -7.86 -15.30
N ALA A 279 -6.24 -7.81 -15.80
CA ALA A 279 -5.44 -6.59 -15.89
C ALA A 279 -5.82 -5.71 -17.10
N ASN A 280 -6.64 -6.22 -18.02
CA ASN A 280 -7.02 -5.57 -19.26
C ASN A 280 -8.53 -5.36 -19.37
N GLN A 281 -8.94 -4.61 -20.38
CA GLN A 281 -10.36 -4.36 -20.65
C GLN A 281 -11.03 -5.60 -21.28
N ARG A 282 -12.33 -5.74 -21.07
CA ARG A 282 -13.16 -6.87 -21.54
C ARG A 282 -13.04 -7.21 -23.03
N ARG A 283 -12.68 -6.23 -23.86
CA ARG A 283 -12.58 -6.40 -25.32
C ARG A 283 -11.19 -6.77 -25.82
N GLU A 284 -10.20 -6.83 -24.92
CA GLU A 284 -8.77 -7.02 -25.27
C GLU A 284 -8.28 -8.45 -25.08
N GLY A 285 -9.22 -9.41 -24.85
CA GLY A 285 -8.90 -10.79 -24.53
C GLY A 285 -8.74 -11.04 -23.04
N GLU A 286 -8.10 -12.13 -22.66
CA GLU A 286 -7.91 -12.51 -21.26
C GLU A 286 -6.47 -12.27 -20.83
N LYS A 287 -6.26 -11.32 -19.91
CA LYS A 287 -4.99 -11.10 -19.21
C LYS A 287 -5.27 -11.11 -17.72
N TRP A 288 -5.08 -12.26 -17.09
CA TRP A 288 -5.33 -12.44 -15.66
C TRP A 288 -4.40 -11.57 -14.81
N LEU A 289 -4.97 -10.94 -13.78
CA LEU A 289 -4.22 -10.21 -12.77
C LEU A 289 -3.87 -11.16 -11.60
N GLN A 290 -3.00 -12.12 -11.89
CA GLN A 290 -2.65 -13.19 -10.95
C GLN A 290 -1.45 -12.87 -10.06
N ARG A 291 -0.78 -11.74 -10.30
CA ARG A 291 0.35 -11.25 -9.53
C ARG A 291 0.44 -9.73 -9.68
N ASN A 292 0.28 -9.03 -8.58
CA ASN A 292 0.32 -7.57 -8.59
C ASN A 292 1.17 -6.99 -7.44
N PHE A 293 2.30 -7.60 -7.15
CA PHE A 293 3.26 -7.12 -6.18
C PHE A 293 4.63 -6.85 -6.83
N ARG A 294 5.28 -5.78 -6.37
CA ARG A 294 6.65 -5.44 -6.75
C ARG A 294 7.64 -6.31 -5.96
N PRO A 295 8.74 -6.81 -6.55
CA PRO A 295 9.81 -7.42 -5.78
C PRO A 295 10.36 -6.49 -4.70
N THR A 296 10.81 -7.07 -3.59
CA THR A 296 11.42 -6.32 -2.49
C THR A 296 12.65 -5.56 -2.93
N GLN A 297 12.84 -4.37 -2.38
CA GLN A 297 13.91 -3.43 -2.72
C GLN A 297 14.98 -3.40 -1.62
N PRO A 298 16.24 -3.15 -1.97
CA PRO A 298 17.32 -3.08 -0.99
C PRO A 298 17.10 -2.00 0.07
N LEU A 299 17.44 -2.30 1.31
CA LEU A 299 17.33 -1.36 2.42
C LEU A 299 18.28 -0.17 2.32
N TYR A 300 19.45 -0.34 1.72
CA TYR A 300 20.50 0.70 1.61
C TYR A 300 20.82 1.39 2.95
N GLY A 301 20.84 0.62 4.04
CA GLY A 301 21.12 1.12 5.39
C GLY A 301 19.97 1.84 6.09
N ARG A 302 18.79 1.86 5.51
CA ARG A 302 17.59 2.32 6.20
C ARG A 302 17.30 1.46 7.42
N GLN A 303 16.75 2.08 8.44
CA GLN A 303 16.36 1.40 9.67
C GLN A 303 14.87 1.09 9.60
N VAL A 304 14.51 -0.12 10.03
CA VAL A 304 13.14 -0.50 10.32
C VAL A 304 12.94 -0.43 11.82
N LEU A 305 12.05 0.43 12.28
CA LEU A 305 11.68 0.51 13.68
C LEU A 305 10.61 -0.54 13.95
N PHE A 306 10.83 -1.40 14.94
CA PHE A 306 9.79 -2.26 15.48
C PHE A 306 9.27 -1.62 16.76
N VAL A 307 8.00 -1.26 16.76
CA VAL A 307 7.31 -0.63 17.89
C VAL A 307 6.35 -1.66 18.49
N GLN A 308 6.50 -1.90 19.77
CA GLN A 308 5.56 -2.68 20.55
C GLN A 308 5.31 -1.91 21.85
N GLN A 309 4.13 -1.38 22.03
CA GLN A 309 3.73 -0.71 23.26
C GLN A 309 3.21 -1.72 24.26
N ASP A 310 3.90 -1.87 25.39
CA ASP A 310 3.37 -2.62 26.54
C ASP A 310 2.16 -1.86 27.11
N LEU A 311 0.96 -2.39 26.97
CA LEU A 311 -0.26 -1.88 27.59
C LEU A 311 -0.25 -1.92 29.13
N HIS A 312 0.87 -2.35 29.74
CA HIS A 312 0.96 -2.61 31.18
C HIS A 312 1.54 -1.50 32.03
N SER A 313 1.80 -0.29 31.51
CA SER A 313 2.36 0.79 32.34
C SER A 313 1.36 1.44 33.31
N ASN A 314 0.06 1.09 33.29
CA ASN A 314 -0.96 1.71 34.15
C ASN A 314 -1.76 0.75 35.06
N LYS A 315 -1.34 -0.51 35.22
CA LYS A 315 -1.95 -1.39 36.26
C LYS A 315 -0.86 -1.98 37.17
N LYS A 316 -0.68 -1.36 38.35
CA LYS A 316 -0.21 -2.10 39.52
C LYS A 316 -1.30 -3.13 39.88
N SER A 317 -1.15 -4.34 39.44
CA SER A 317 -1.72 -5.55 40.07
C SER A 317 -1.12 -6.80 39.47
N ASN A 318 -0.66 -7.68 40.31
CA ASN A 318 -0.16 -9.01 40.06
C ASN A 318 -1.18 -9.81 39.25
N ASP A 319 -0.81 -10.19 38.01
CA ASP A 319 -1.10 -11.46 37.38
C ASP A 319 -0.66 -11.39 35.91
N ALA A 320 0.60 -11.76 35.68
CA ALA A 320 1.10 -11.97 34.34
C ALA A 320 0.60 -13.33 33.84
N THR A 321 -0.41 -13.32 33.00
CA THR A 321 -0.86 -14.54 32.33
C THR A 321 0.15 -14.97 31.26
N THR A 322 0.39 -16.26 31.21
CA THR A 322 1.39 -16.99 30.40
C THR A 322 1.23 -16.85 28.88
N SER A 323 0.23 -16.13 28.39
CA SER A 323 -0.09 -15.98 26.96
C SER A 323 0.89 -15.09 26.20
N ASP A 324 1.29 -13.94 26.77
CA ASP A 324 2.09 -12.95 26.03
C ASP A 324 3.55 -13.37 25.84
N LYS A 325 4.04 -14.22 26.72
CA LYS A 325 5.38 -14.84 26.57
C LYS A 325 5.42 -15.91 25.47
N CYS A 326 4.28 -16.41 25.06
CA CYS A 326 4.17 -17.43 24.01
C CYS A 326 4.33 -16.80 22.61
N PHE A 327 3.76 -15.63 22.35
CA PHE A 327 3.84 -14.97 21.04
C PHE A 327 5.26 -14.48 20.72
N LEU A 328 5.95 -13.86 21.65
CA LEU A 328 7.34 -13.46 21.44
C LEU A 328 8.25 -14.69 21.23
N LYS A 329 7.99 -15.80 21.94
CA LYS A 329 8.70 -17.07 21.71
C LYS A 329 8.36 -17.69 20.36
N ILE A 330 7.13 -17.61 19.88
CA ILE A 330 6.73 -18.13 18.57
C ILE A 330 7.40 -17.33 17.46
N PHE A 331 7.45 -16.00 17.54
CA PHE A 331 8.14 -15.15 16.57
C PHE A 331 9.65 -15.42 16.54
N ILE A 332 10.27 -15.59 17.72
CA ILE A 332 11.70 -15.94 17.84
C ILE A 332 11.95 -17.38 17.38
N ILE A 333 11.03 -18.32 17.65
CA ILE A 333 11.17 -19.72 17.23
C ILE A 333 11.01 -19.85 15.71
N PHE A 334 10.08 -19.13 15.07
CA PHE A 334 10.00 -19.10 13.60
C PHE A 334 11.23 -18.47 12.97
N ALA A 335 11.78 -17.41 13.56
CA ALA A 335 13.04 -16.81 13.09
C ALA A 335 14.25 -17.75 13.26
N LEU A 336 14.28 -18.52 14.36
CA LEU A 336 15.35 -19.50 14.62
C LEU A 336 15.20 -20.79 13.81
N LEU A 337 13.99 -21.23 13.50
CA LEU A 337 13.75 -22.38 12.64
C LEU A 337 14.10 -22.07 11.18
N ALA A 338 13.84 -20.86 10.71
CA ALA A 338 14.26 -20.42 9.36
C ALA A 338 15.80 -20.40 9.18
N THR A 339 16.57 -20.25 10.27
CA THR A 339 18.05 -20.30 10.22
C THR A 339 18.60 -21.72 10.33
N TYR A 340 17.81 -22.70 10.79
CA TYR A 340 18.26 -24.09 10.99
C TYR A 340 17.96 -25.03 9.81
N PHE A 341 17.11 -24.64 8.87
CA PHE A 341 16.74 -25.41 7.68
C PHE A 341 17.31 -24.88 6.37
N ASN A 342 18.43 -24.16 6.41
CA ASN A 342 19.25 -23.92 5.22
C ASN A 342 20.07 -25.16 4.92
N PHE A 343 19.48 -26.03 4.10
CA PHE A 343 20.19 -26.93 3.20
C PHE A 343 19.87 -26.55 1.77
#